data_c5ef3f712bea95e756193d6ba3046566
#
_entry.id   c5ef3f712bea95e756193d6ba3046566
#
_cell.length_a   1.000
_cell.length_b   1.000
_cell.length_c   1.000
_cell.angle_alpha   90.00
_cell.angle_beta   90.00
_cell.angle_gamma   90.00
#
_symmetry.space_group_name_H-M   'P 1'
#
loop_
_entity.id
_entity.type
_entity.pdbx_description
1 polymer ?
#
loop_
_entity_poly.entity_id
_entity_poly.type
_entity_poly.pdbx_seq_one_letter_code
_entity_poly.pdbx_strand_id
1 'polypeptide(L)'
;VTSSTAAPEQEMSKLTPEQVLEAARIFMQESSDTQFKTALARIVERKRLPHKRNGFTQKAKIGGQTVFVRTGEYEDGTVGEIFIDMHKEGASFRSLMNCFAISVSIGLQYGVPLDEFVNKFTFTRFEPSGMVDHPNIKNASSIVDYIFRLLGFEYLNRTDLVHVTPEQIAMRERSTLDLTTDIGDEPVAEREHSVQEFKVSKPVSASMSVPAEKEAPKATAARAV
;
A
#
# COMPACT_ATOMS: atom_id res chain seq x y z
N VAL A 1 -8.87 -47.38 49.49
CA VAL A 1 -9.14 -47.12 48.05
C VAL A 1 -8.72 -45.71 47.80
N THR A 2 -7.47 -45.54 47.37
CA THR A 2 -6.91 -44.22 47.01
C THR A 2 -7.10 -44.04 45.50
N SER A 3 -8.05 -43.19 45.13
CA SER A 3 -8.25 -42.71 43.79
C SER A 3 -7.15 -41.69 43.46
N SER A 4 -6.18 -42.11 42.61
CA SER A 4 -5.16 -41.21 42.07
C SER A 4 -5.80 -40.36 40.97
N THR A 5 -6.06 -39.11 41.30
CA THR A 5 -6.42 -38.09 40.31
C THR A 5 -5.13 -37.71 39.60
N ALA A 6 -4.85 -38.31 38.44
CA ALA A 6 -3.77 -37.85 37.57
C ALA A 6 -4.09 -36.41 37.09
N ALA A 7 -3.12 -35.52 37.27
CA ALA A 7 -3.27 -34.11 36.99
C ALA A 7 -3.57 -33.86 35.47
N PRO A 8 -4.40 -32.86 35.12
CA PRO A 8 -4.80 -32.55 33.74
C PRO A 8 -3.62 -32.14 32.86
N GLU A 9 -2.44 -31.86 33.42
CA GLU A 9 -1.23 -31.47 32.69
C GLU A 9 -0.69 -32.54 31.73
N GLN A 10 -0.95 -33.85 32.02
CA GLN A 10 -0.47 -34.97 31.17
C GLN A 10 -1.31 -35.20 29.92
N GLU A 11 -2.56 -34.75 29.89
CA GLU A 11 -3.40 -34.85 28.69
C GLU A 11 -3.18 -33.68 27.74
N MET A 12 -2.87 -32.50 28.22
CA MET A 12 -2.58 -31.36 27.37
C MET A 12 -1.30 -31.48 26.56
N SER A 13 -0.31 -32.30 27.02
CA SER A 13 0.92 -32.54 26.26
C SER A 13 0.74 -33.44 25.03
N LYS A 14 -0.44 -34.03 24.83
CA LYS A 14 -0.76 -34.91 23.70
C LYS A 14 -1.53 -34.23 22.58
N LEU A 15 -1.99 -32.98 22.80
CA LEU A 15 -2.72 -32.22 21.78
C LEU A 15 -1.73 -31.57 20.80
N THR A 16 -2.05 -31.64 19.51
CA THR A 16 -1.31 -30.88 18.51
C THR A 16 -1.61 -29.39 18.67
N PRO A 17 -0.71 -28.48 18.25
CA PRO A 17 -0.96 -27.05 18.30
C PRO A 17 -2.28 -26.62 17.64
N GLU A 18 -2.67 -27.30 16.56
CA GLU A 18 -3.93 -27.06 15.85
C GLU A 18 -5.15 -27.44 16.69
N GLN A 19 -5.08 -28.57 17.41
CA GLN A 19 -6.16 -29.02 18.31
C GLN A 19 -6.33 -28.09 19.51
N VAL A 20 -5.22 -27.56 20.02
CA VAL A 20 -5.25 -26.55 21.09
C VAL A 20 -5.89 -25.24 20.62
N LEU A 21 -5.55 -24.82 19.40
CA LEU A 21 -6.11 -23.61 18.77
C LEU A 21 -7.61 -23.76 18.52
N GLU A 22 -8.05 -24.89 18.00
CA GLU A 22 -9.47 -25.16 17.75
C GLU A 22 -10.27 -25.25 19.03
N ALA A 23 -9.75 -25.94 20.05
CA ALA A 23 -10.37 -25.99 21.36
C ALA A 23 -10.50 -24.59 21.99
N ALA A 24 -9.45 -23.76 21.89
CA ALA A 24 -9.49 -22.39 22.35
C ALA A 24 -10.51 -21.54 21.59
N ARG A 25 -10.66 -21.74 20.28
CA ARG A 25 -11.63 -21.06 19.43
C ARG A 25 -13.08 -21.40 19.84
N ILE A 26 -13.37 -22.69 20.00
CA ILE A 26 -14.68 -23.16 20.46
C ILE A 26 -15.00 -22.58 21.85
N PHE A 27 -14.04 -22.66 22.77
CA PHE A 27 -14.22 -22.14 24.10
C PHE A 27 -14.46 -20.62 24.14
N MET A 28 -13.76 -19.85 23.29
CA MET A 28 -13.99 -18.42 23.13
C MET A 28 -15.39 -18.09 22.58
N GLN A 29 -15.90 -18.92 21.69
CA GLN A 29 -17.20 -18.75 21.08
C GLN A 29 -18.34 -19.02 22.08
N GLU A 30 -18.17 -20.03 22.93
CA GLU A 30 -19.15 -20.48 23.92
C GLU A 30 -19.06 -19.72 25.26
N SER A 31 -17.89 -19.17 25.60
CA SER A 31 -17.68 -18.46 26.85
C SER A 31 -18.31 -17.08 26.82
N SER A 32 -19.18 -16.80 27.79
CA SER A 32 -19.70 -15.45 28.10
C SER A 32 -18.74 -14.61 28.97
N ASP A 33 -17.66 -15.22 29.45
CA ASP A 33 -16.73 -14.57 30.39
C ASP A 33 -15.80 -13.57 29.67
N THR A 34 -16.13 -12.30 29.81
CA THR A 34 -15.35 -11.18 29.25
C THR A 34 -13.94 -11.11 29.82
N GLN A 35 -13.75 -11.51 31.09
CA GLN A 35 -12.44 -11.48 31.75
C GLN A 35 -11.50 -12.52 31.13
N PHE A 36 -12.01 -13.71 30.88
CA PHE A 36 -11.26 -14.78 30.23
C PHE A 36 -10.87 -14.39 28.77
N LYS A 37 -11.82 -13.86 28.02
CA LYS A 37 -11.54 -13.34 26.65
C LYS A 37 -10.47 -12.27 26.64
N THR A 38 -10.53 -11.36 27.60
CA THR A 38 -9.52 -10.30 27.76
C THR A 38 -8.16 -10.87 28.17
N ALA A 39 -8.12 -11.85 29.05
CA ALA A 39 -6.89 -12.50 29.46
C ALA A 39 -6.24 -13.28 28.31
N LEU A 40 -7.04 -14.01 27.53
CA LEU A 40 -6.58 -14.74 26.35
C LEU A 40 -6.07 -13.80 25.24
N ALA A 41 -6.74 -12.67 25.01
CA ALA A 41 -6.28 -11.66 24.06
C ALA A 41 -4.91 -11.04 24.46
N ARG A 42 -4.58 -11.01 25.76
CA ARG A 42 -3.28 -10.55 26.26
C ARG A 42 -2.15 -11.56 26.04
N ILE A 43 -2.47 -12.84 25.84
CA ILE A 43 -1.48 -13.90 25.58
C ILE A 43 -1.00 -13.82 24.11
N VAL A 44 -1.79 -13.23 23.22
CA VAL A 44 -1.38 -13.04 21.83
C VAL A 44 -0.22 -12.05 21.78
N GLU A 45 0.97 -12.56 21.57
CA GLU A 45 2.18 -11.75 21.47
C GLU A 45 2.26 -11.09 20.08
N ARG A 46 2.59 -9.79 20.08
CA ARG A 46 2.82 -9.06 18.83
C ARG A 46 4.07 -9.58 18.12
N LYS A 47 3.92 -10.20 16.96
CA LYS A 47 5.02 -10.62 16.10
C LYS A 47 5.64 -9.38 15.43
N ARG A 48 6.74 -8.87 15.97
CA ARG A 48 7.45 -7.71 15.40
C ARG A 48 8.23 -8.13 14.16
N LEU A 49 8.31 -7.23 13.18
CA LEU A 49 9.15 -7.46 12.00
C LEU A 49 10.64 -7.32 12.35
N PRO A 50 11.53 -8.02 11.61
CA PRO A 50 12.97 -7.85 11.73
C PRO A 50 13.39 -6.43 11.29
N HIS A 51 14.54 -5.96 11.79
CA HIS A 51 15.05 -4.63 11.42
C HIS A 51 15.31 -4.49 9.91
N LYS A 52 15.87 -5.54 9.27
CA LYS A 52 16.00 -5.63 7.81
C LYS A 52 14.91 -6.56 7.29
N ARG A 53 14.10 -6.09 6.36
CA ARG A 53 12.97 -6.83 5.80
C ARG A 53 12.74 -6.49 4.35
N ASN A 54 12.17 -7.43 3.63
CA ASN A 54 11.74 -7.25 2.25
C ASN A 54 10.42 -6.48 2.20
N GLY A 55 9.97 -6.17 1.01
CA GLY A 55 8.72 -5.51 0.71
C GLY A 55 8.80 -4.81 -0.63
N PHE A 56 7.69 -4.28 -1.11
CA PHE A 56 7.69 -3.51 -2.35
C PHE A 56 7.30 -2.04 -2.10
N THR A 57 7.59 -1.21 -3.08
CA THR A 57 7.11 0.17 -3.15
C THR A 57 6.35 0.36 -4.44
N GLN A 58 5.06 0.67 -4.36
CA GLN A 58 4.21 0.97 -5.50
C GLN A 58 3.84 2.45 -5.48
N LYS A 59 4.15 3.13 -6.59
CA LYS A 59 3.65 4.49 -6.86
C LYS A 59 2.41 4.38 -7.74
N ALA A 60 1.37 5.13 -7.41
CA ALA A 60 0.20 5.29 -8.27
C ALA A 60 -0.33 6.72 -8.20
N LYS A 61 -1.11 7.10 -9.22
CA LYS A 61 -1.82 8.36 -9.26
C LYS A 61 -3.32 8.06 -9.33
N ILE A 62 -4.08 8.53 -8.34
CA ILE A 62 -5.51 8.26 -8.18
C ILE A 62 -6.25 9.59 -8.23
N GLY A 63 -7.15 9.77 -9.20
CA GLY A 63 -7.89 11.03 -9.35
C GLY A 63 -7.00 12.27 -9.43
N GLY A 64 -5.75 12.14 -9.91
CA GLY A 64 -4.77 13.21 -9.96
C GLY A 64 -3.81 13.27 -8.77
N GLN A 65 -4.07 12.59 -7.66
CA GLN A 65 -3.23 12.56 -6.45
C GLN A 65 -2.22 11.41 -6.49
N THR A 66 -0.97 11.71 -6.17
CA THR A 66 0.10 10.70 -6.13
C THR A 66 0.20 10.07 -4.75
N VAL A 67 0.16 8.75 -4.72
CA VAL A 67 0.28 7.92 -3.52
C VAL A 67 1.43 6.95 -3.70
N PHE A 68 2.20 6.74 -2.65
CA PHE A 68 3.19 5.67 -2.54
C PHE A 68 2.74 4.72 -1.45
N VAL A 69 2.61 3.45 -1.80
CA VAL A 69 2.35 2.35 -0.87
C VAL A 69 3.64 1.57 -0.72
N ARG A 70 4.12 1.41 0.51
CA ARG A 70 5.26 0.55 0.81
C ARG A 70 4.82 -0.52 1.79
N THR A 71 5.38 -1.71 1.66
CA THR A 71 5.11 -2.84 2.53
C THR A 71 6.38 -3.29 3.23
N GLY A 72 6.21 -3.98 4.35
CA GLY A 72 7.27 -4.73 5.00
C GLY A 72 6.78 -6.15 5.28
N GLU A 73 7.62 -7.12 4.94
CA GLU A 73 7.29 -8.53 4.94
C GLU A 73 8.08 -9.28 6.02
N TYR A 74 7.49 -10.34 6.53
CA TYR A 74 8.20 -11.35 7.29
C TYR A 74 9.05 -12.23 6.36
N GLU A 75 9.86 -13.11 6.92
CA GLU A 75 10.71 -14.04 6.17
C GLU A 75 9.91 -15.04 5.31
N ASP A 76 8.68 -15.34 5.70
CA ASP A 76 7.74 -16.19 4.98
C ASP A 76 7.00 -15.49 3.83
N GLY A 77 7.30 -14.21 3.58
CA GLY A 77 6.66 -13.39 2.54
C GLY A 77 5.31 -12.81 2.93
N THR A 78 4.83 -13.04 4.15
CA THR A 78 3.59 -12.45 4.63
C THR A 78 3.79 -10.97 4.99
N VAL A 79 2.81 -10.12 4.66
CA VAL A 79 2.87 -8.69 4.99
C VAL A 79 2.64 -8.46 6.48
N GLY A 80 3.51 -7.68 7.11
CA GLY A 80 3.41 -7.33 8.53
C GLY A 80 3.28 -5.83 8.78
N GLU A 81 3.56 -5.00 7.78
CA GLU A 81 3.37 -3.55 7.87
C GLU A 81 3.13 -2.90 6.52
N ILE A 82 2.46 -1.76 6.56
CA ILE A 82 2.24 -0.90 5.41
C ILE A 82 2.58 0.55 5.75
N PHE A 83 3.04 1.30 4.74
CA PHE A 83 3.28 2.73 4.81
C PHE A 83 2.56 3.41 3.65
N ILE A 84 1.96 4.55 3.91
CA ILE A 84 1.21 5.33 2.93
C ILE A 84 1.76 6.75 2.92
N ASP A 85 2.47 7.10 1.84
CA ASP A 85 2.98 8.45 1.63
C ASP A 85 2.20 9.13 0.51
N MET A 86 1.84 10.39 0.73
CA MET A 86 1.06 11.19 -0.22
C MET A 86 1.74 12.52 -0.50
N HIS A 87 1.72 12.93 -1.77
CA HIS A 87 2.15 14.25 -2.19
C HIS A 87 0.95 15.17 -2.44
N LYS A 88 1.15 16.47 -2.17
CA LYS A 88 0.18 17.56 -2.45
C LYS A 88 -1.13 17.53 -1.67
N GLU A 89 -1.23 16.67 -0.66
CA GLU A 89 -2.37 16.67 0.26
C GLU A 89 -2.09 17.55 1.49
N GLY A 90 -3.15 18.00 2.15
CA GLY A 90 -3.04 18.71 3.41
C GLY A 90 -2.35 17.88 4.49
N ALA A 91 -1.62 18.54 5.40
CA ALA A 91 -0.85 17.86 6.45
C ALA A 91 -1.74 16.95 7.32
N SER A 92 -2.96 17.39 7.62
CA SER A 92 -3.92 16.61 8.43
C SER A 92 -4.33 15.31 7.77
N PHE A 93 -4.63 15.33 6.47
CA PHE A 93 -5.00 14.11 5.75
C PHE A 93 -3.83 13.13 5.64
N ARG A 94 -2.62 13.61 5.36
CA ARG A 94 -1.42 12.75 5.36
C ARG A 94 -1.18 12.12 6.73
N SER A 95 -1.33 12.88 7.81
CA SER A 95 -1.19 12.37 9.16
C SER A 95 -2.24 11.32 9.49
N LEU A 96 -3.49 11.51 9.07
CA LEU A 96 -4.57 10.53 9.25
C LEU A 96 -4.27 9.22 8.50
N MET A 97 -3.84 9.31 7.24
CA MET A 97 -3.46 8.13 6.44
C MET A 97 -2.27 7.39 7.04
N ASN A 98 -1.30 8.11 7.63
CA ASN A 98 -0.20 7.49 8.35
C ASN A 98 -0.68 6.77 9.64
N CYS A 99 -1.56 7.39 10.42
CA CYS A 99 -2.17 6.74 11.59
C CYS A 99 -2.98 5.49 11.19
N PHE A 100 -3.70 5.56 10.07
CA PHE A 100 -4.42 4.42 9.51
C PHE A 100 -3.46 3.28 9.13
N ALA A 101 -2.37 3.58 8.41
CA ALA A 101 -1.35 2.61 8.05
C ALA A 101 -0.71 1.94 9.28
N ILE A 102 -0.41 2.71 10.33
CA ILE A 102 0.08 2.19 11.60
C ILE A 102 -0.95 1.25 12.25
N SER A 103 -2.22 1.59 12.24
CA SER A 103 -3.29 0.77 12.83
C SER A 103 -3.44 -0.56 12.11
N VAL A 104 -3.41 -0.57 10.78
CA VAL A 104 -3.41 -1.79 9.95
C VAL A 104 -2.17 -2.63 10.24
N SER A 105 -0.99 -2.02 10.28
CA SER A 105 0.27 -2.70 10.58
C SER A 105 0.26 -3.36 11.96
N ILE A 106 -0.28 -2.69 12.96
CA ILE A 106 -0.46 -3.27 14.30
C ILE A 106 -1.38 -4.48 14.23
N GLY A 107 -2.53 -4.38 13.54
CA GLY A 107 -3.45 -5.49 13.38
C GLY A 107 -2.79 -6.71 12.72
N LEU A 108 -2.06 -6.52 11.60
CA LEU A 108 -1.31 -7.58 10.93
C LEU A 108 -0.29 -8.25 11.87
N GLN A 109 0.42 -7.46 12.68
CA GLN A 109 1.41 -7.97 13.63
C GLN A 109 0.79 -8.70 14.83
N TYR A 110 -0.48 -8.47 15.14
CA TYR A 110 -1.25 -9.24 16.10
C TYR A 110 -2.00 -10.43 15.47
N GLY A 111 -1.74 -10.72 14.19
CA GLY A 111 -2.28 -11.90 13.51
C GLY A 111 -3.67 -11.70 12.91
N VAL A 112 -4.15 -10.47 12.77
CA VAL A 112 -5.37 -10.23 11.96
C VAL A 112 -5.02 -10.56 10.51
N PRO A 113 -5.76 -11.48 9.85
CA PRO A 113 -5.49 -11.85 8.48
C PRO A 113 -5.65 -10.68 7.51
N LEU A 114 -4.81 -10.62 6.48
CA LEU A 114 -4.87 -9.54 5.47
C LEU A 114 -6.23 -9.50 4.75
N ASP A 115 -6.84 -10.66 4.50
CA ASP A 115 -8.13 -10.76 3.81
C ASP A 115 -9.27 -10.06 4.56
N GLU A 116 -9.24 -10.02 5.90
CA GLU A 116 -10.19 -9.23 6.70
C GLU A 116 -10.11 -7.74 6.35
N PHE A 117 -8.91 -7.20 6.24
CA PHE A 117 -8.70 -5.81 5.83
C PHE A 117 -9.13 -5.59 4.37
N VAL A 118 -8.73 -6.51 3.47
CA VAL A 118 -9.09 -6.44 2.05
C VAL A 118 -10.60 -6.44 1.88
N ASN A 119 -11.29 -7.39 2.47
CA ASN A 119 -12.75 -7.53 2.36
C ASN A 119 -13.49 -6.32 2.97
N LYS A 120 -12.93 -5.71 4.03
CA LYS A 120 -13.58 -4.60 4.74
C LYS A 120 -13.38 -3.26 4.06
N PHE A 121 -12.20 -3.03 3.49
CA PHE A 121 -11.80 -1.70 3.00
C PHE A 121 -11.86 -1.55 1.49
N THR A 122 -11.90 -2.63 0.72
CA THR A 122 -12.20 -2.59 -0.71
C THR A 122 -13.60 -2.00 -0.94
N PHE A 123 -13.76 -1.22 -2.00
CA PHE A 123 -14.98 -0.48 -2.35
C PHE A 123 -15.37 0.66 -1.39
N THR A 124 -14.54 0.98 -0.39
CA THR A 124 -14.72 2.18 0.43
C THR A 124 -14.65 3.42 -0.46
N ARG A 125 -15.66 4.31 -0.35
CA ARG A 125 -15.80 5.45 -1.26
C ARG A 125 -15.62 6.79 -0.54
N PHE A 126 -14.61 7.54 -0.98
CA PHE A 126 -14.39 8.96 -0.63
C PHE A 126 -13.36 9.57 -1.60
N GLU A 127 -13.28 10.90 -1.64
CA GLU A 127 -12.32 11.59 -2.48
C GLU A 127 -10.90 11.65 -1.83
N PRO A 128 -9.83 11.59 -2.63
CA PRO A 128 -9.81 11.50 -4.09
C PRO A 128 -10.10 10.09 -4.61
N SER A 129 -10.86 10.03 -5.71
CA SER A 129 -11.30 8.82 -6.40
C SER A 129 -11.09 8.95 -7.91
N GLY A 130 -11.25 7.89 -8.67
CA GLY A 130 -11.24 7.90 -10.13
C GLY A 130 -10.15 7.08 -10.78
N MET A 131 -9.68 7.55 -11.93
CA MET A 131 -8.68 6.84 -12.74
C MET A 131 -7.37 6.64 -11.98
N VAL A 132 -6.80 5.43 -12.13
CA VAL A 132 -5.55 5.02 -11.48
C VAL A 132 -4.50 4.72 -12.54
N ASP A 133 -3.33 5.30 -12.35
CA ASP A 133 -2.14 5.02 -13.15
C ASP A 133 -1.44 3.76 -12.62
N HIS A 134 -2.05 2.60 -12.88
CA HIS A 134 -1.53 1.29 -12.51
C HIS A 134 -1.84 0.27 -13.61
N PRO A 135 -0.93 -0.70 -13.91
CA PRO A 135 -1.15 -1.65 -14.99
C PRO A 135 -2.41 -2.51 -14.83
N ASN A 136 -2.71 -2.98 -13.64
CA ASN A 136 -3.81 -3.89 -13.36
C ASN A 136 -5.06 -3.19 -12.79
N ILE A 137 -4.90 -2.12 -12.01
CA ILE A 137 -6.00 -1.40 -11.35
C ILE A 137 -6.23 -0.08 -12.08
N LYS A 138 -7.31 0.05 -12.85
CA LYS A 138 -7.57 1.22 -13.70
C LYS A 138 -8.45 2.27 -13.06
N ASN A 139 -9.19 1.92 -12.01
CA ASN A 139 -10.08 2.82 -11.29
C ASN A 139 -10.16 2.43 -9.82
N ALA A 140 -10.34 3.40 -8.94
CA ALA A 140 -10.56 3.18 -7.52
C ALA A 140 -11.56 4.19 -6.96
N SER A 141 -12.40 3.72 -6.03
CA SER A 141 -13.42 4.55 -5.36
C SER A 141 -12.83 5.45 -4.28
N SER A 142 -11.58 5.19 -3.87
CA SER A 142 -10.80 6.00 -2.93
C SER A 142 -9.35 5.53 -2.93
N ILE A 143 -8.49 6.27 -2.24
CA ILE A 143 -7.11 5.84 -1.97
C ILE A 143 -7.10 4.54 -1.17
N VAL A 144 -7.97 4.38 -0.19
CA VAL A 144 -8.07 3.16 0.64
C VAL A 144 -8.52 1.98 -0.21
N ASP A 145 -9.52 2.14 -1.06
CA ASP A 145 -9.95 1.11 -2.03
C ASP A 145 -8.79 0.65 -2.92
N TYR A 146 -8.01 1.60 -3.45
CA TYR A 146 -6.82 1.27 -4.25
C TYR A 146 -5.80 0.45 -3.47
N ILE A 147 -5.47 0.88 -2.25
CA ILE A 147 -4.45 0.22 -1.42
C ILE A 147 -4.86 -1.24 -1.14
N PHE A 148 -6.11 -1.48 -0.75
CA PHE A 148 -6.53 -2.85 -0.43
C PHE A 148 -6.78 -3.72 -1.65
N ARG A 149 -7.13 -3.17 -2.81
CA ARG A 149 -7.07 -3.89 -4.10
C ARG A 149 -5.65 -4.32 -4.43
N LEU A 150 -4.68 -3.41 -4.28
CA LEU A 150 -3.27 -3.69 -4.52
C LEU A 150 -2.76 -4.79 -3.59
N LEU A 151 -2.98 -4.66 -2.27
CA LEU A 151 -2.55 -5.66 -1.30
C LEU A 151 -3.23 -7.02 -1.50
N GLY A 152 -4.53 -7.04 -1.84
CA GLY A 152 -5.26 -8.25 -2.17
C GLY A 152 -4.72 -8.94 -3.42
N PHE A 153 -4.34 -8.16 -4.43
CA PHE A 153 -3.75 -8.67 -5.65
C PHE A 153 -2.34 -9.23 -5.41
N GLU A 154 -1.45 -8.48 -4.74
CA GLU A 154 -0.04 -8.85 -4.57
C GLU A 154 0.17 -9.99 -3.56
N TYR A 155 -0.57 -10.01 -2.45
CA TYR A 155 -0.36 -10.98 -1.36
C TYR A 155 -1.37 -12.12 -1.30
N LEU A 156 -2.58 -11.93 -1.83
CA LEU A 156 -3.65 -12.92 -1.77
C LEU A 156 -4.03 -13.48 -3.15
N ASN A 157 -3.34 -13.06 -4.23
CA ASN A 157 -3.65 -13.42 -5.61
C ASN A 157 -5.13 -13.17 -6.01
N ARG A 158 -5.75 -12.13 -5.42
CA ARG A 158 -7.15 -11.76 -5.67
C ARG A 158 -7.28 -11.05 -7.02
N THR A 159 -7.36 -11.82 -8.10
CA THR A 159 -7.54 -11.30 -9.46
C THR A 159 -8.94 -10.72 -9.70
N ASP A 160 -9.91 -11.04 -8.86
CA ASP A 160 -11.25 -10.45 -8.86
C ASP A 160 -11.27 -8.95 -8.49
N LEU A 161 -10.22 -8.46 -7.84
CA LEU A 161 -10.09 -7.06 -7.41
C LEU A 161 -9.42 -6.16 -8.44
N VAL A 162 -8.86 -6.72 -9.52
CA VAL A 162 -8.19 -5.97 -10.58
C VAL A 162 -9.06 -5.85 -11.83
N HIS A 163 -8.77 -4.85 -12.67
CA HIS A 163 -9.52 -4.60 -13.90
C HIS A 163 -8.88 -5.26 -15.12
N VAL A 164 -7.57 -5.49 -15.06
CA VAL A 164 -6.78 -6.14 -16.10
C VAL A 164 -5.90 -7.18 -15.44
N THR A 165 -6.05 -8.45 -15.82
CA THR A 165 -5.21 -9.51 -15.27
C THR A 165 -3.82 -9.52 -15.89
N PRO A 166 -2.80 -10.10 -15.22
CA PRO A 166 -1.45 -10.21 -15.78
C PRO A 166 -1.43 -10.94 -17.15
N GLU A 167 -2.28 -11.94 -17.32
CA GLU A 167 -2.40 -12.70 -18.58
C GLU A 167 -2.90 -11.81 -19.72
N GLN A 168 -3.86 -10.92 -19.45
CA GLN A 168 -4.39 -9.98 -20.45
C GLN A 168 -3.33 -8.95 -20.85
N ILE A 169 -2.47 -8.51 -19.91
CA ILE A 169 -1.35 -7.62 -20.20
C ILE A 169 -0.34 -8.35 -21.09
N ALA A 170 0.06 -9.56 -20.73
CA ALA A 170 1.01 -10.37 -21.51
C ALA A 170 0.50 -10.71 -22.91
N MET A 171 -0.80 -10.98 -23.08
CA MET A 171 -1.42 -11.16 -24.39
C MET A 171 -1.34 -9.90 -25.25
N ARG A 172 -1.61 -8.73 -24.67
CA ARG A 172 -1.58 -7.46 -25.36
C ARG A 172 -0.17 -7.08 -25.82
N GLU A 173 0.83 -7.34 -24.99
CA GLU A 173 2.24 -7.13 -25.34
C GLU A 173 2.70 -8.04 -26.48
N ARG A 174 2.31 -9.32 -26.49
CA ARG A 174 2.59 -10.25 -27.59
C ARG A 174 1.96 -9.78 -28.90
N SER A 175 0.70 -9.37 -28.86
CA SER A 175 -0.02 -8.88 -30.04
C SER A 175 0.59 -7.60 -30.63
N THR A 176 1.18 -6.73 -29.80
CA THR A 176 1.90 -5.54 -30.30
C THR A 176 3.26 -5.88 -30.89
N LEU A 177 3.95 -6.88 -30.38
CA LEU A 177 5.22 -7.37 -30.95
C LEU A 177 5.01 -8.03 -32.33
N ASP A 178 3.95 -8.82 -32.50
CA ASP A 178 3.63 -9.45 -33.79
C ASP A 178 3.30 -8.42 -34.88
N LEU A 179 2.66 -7.31 -34.53
CA LEU A 179 2.37 -6.21 -35.44
C LEU A 179 3.59 -5.41 -35.90
N THR A 180 4.67 -5.40 -35.09
CA THR A 180 5.91 -4.69 -35.41
C THR A 180 6.87 -5.54 -36.25
N THR A 181 6.73 -6.86 -36.23
CA THR A 181 7.55 -7.79 -37.05
C THR A 181 7.03 -7.96 -38.48
N ASP A 182 5.80 -7.54 -38.78
CA ASP A 182 5.21 -7.68 -40.14
C ASP A 182 5.36 -6.41 -41.01
N ILE A 183 6.12 -5.41 -40.56
CA ILE A 183 6.57 -4.32 -41.42
C ILE A 183 7.84 -4.83 -42.14
N GLY A 184 7.60 -5.59 -43.21
CA GLY A 184 8.65 -6.10 -44.09
C GLY A 184 9.52 -4.98 -44.59
N ASP A 185 10.82 -5.31 -44.73
CA ASP A 185 11.84 -4.55 -45.44
C ASP A 185 11.38 -4.12 -46.85
N GLU A 186 10.68 -3.00 -46.95
CA GLU A 186 10.62 -2.28 -48.22
C GLU A 186 11.85 -1.35 -48.27
N PRO A 187 12.67 -1.44 -49.32
CA PRO A 187 13.84 -0.57 -49.45
C PRO A 187 13.36 0.87 -49.63
N VAL A 188 13.72 1.70 -48.63
CA VAL A 188 13.46 3.13 -48.67
C VAL A 188 14.22 3.73 -49.84
N ALA A 189 13.49 4.05 -50.92
CA ALA A 189 14.01 4.86 -52.00
C ALA A 189 14.45 6.20 -51.43
N GLU A 190 15.70 6.55 -51.66
CA GLU A 190 16.31 7.84 -51.31
C GLU A 190 15.45 8.98 -51.85
N ARG A 191 14.69 9.63 -50.95
CA ARG A 191 14.16 10.97 -51.23
C ARG A 191 15.15 11.96 -50.66
N GLU A 192 15.92 12.57 -51.55
CA GLU A 192 16.70 13.75 -51.28
C GLU A 192 15.79 14.84 -50.73
N HIS A 193 15.86 15.08 -49.43
CA HIS A 193 15.27 16.28 -48.80
C HIS A 193 16.36 17.34 -48.72
N SER A 194 16.19 18.38 -49.52
CA SER A 194 16.94 19.62 -49.45
C SER A 194 16.84 20.18 -48.04
N VAL A 195 17.98 20.26 -47.36
CA VAL A 195 18.15 20.90 -46.06
C VAL A 195 18.00 22.40 -46.27
N GLN A 196 16.87 22.97 -45.86
CA GLN A 196 16.74 24.41 -45.66
C GLN A 196 17.40 24.79 -44.32
N GLU A 197 18.49 25.53 -44.40
CA GLU A 197 19.16 26.14 -43.25
C GLU A 197 18.22 27.07 -42.52
N PHE A 198 17.84 26.71 -41.30
CA PHE A 198 17.23 27.64 -40.32
C PHE A 198 18.31 28.50 -39.69
N LYS A 199 18.36 29.78 -40.10
CA LYS A 199 19.18 30.81 -39.45
C LYS A 199 18.71 31.01 -38.01
N VAL A 200 19.53 30.58 -37.06
CA VAL A 200 19.38 30.84 -35.63
C VAL A 200 19.65 32.32 -35.39
N SER A 201 18.61 33.11 -35.04
CA SER A 201 18.72 34.47 -34.55
C SER A 201 19.27 34.46 -33.14
N LYS A 202 20.22 35.40 -32.88
CA LYS A 202 20.97 35.61 -31.64
C LYS A 202 20.05 35.87 -30.44
N PRO A 203 20.42 35.40 -29.21
CA PRO A 203 19.67 35.70 -28.02
C PRO A 203 19.82 37.18 -27.60
N VAL A 204 18.69 37.81 -27.33
CA VAL A 204 18.60 39.14 -26.76
C VAL A 204 18.88 39.05 -25.26
N SER A 205 19.96 39.71 -24.80
CA SER A 205 20.28 39.86 -23.39
C SER A 205 19.32 40.82 -22.74
N ALA A 206 18.40 40.38 -21.92
CA ALA A 206 17.60 41.21 -21.03
C ALA A 206 18.28 41.29 -19.67
N SER A 207 18.81 42.46 -19.36
CA SER A 207 19.28 42.84 -18.04
C SER A 207 18.10 43.04 -17.10
N MET A 208 17.90 42.12 -16.14
CA MET A 208 16.96 42.33 -15.05
C MET A 208 17.65 43.05 -13.90
N SER A 209 17.24 44.31 -13.69
CA SER A 209 17.53 45.10 -12.50
C SER A 209 16.72 44.59 -11.31
N VAL A 210 17.41 44.29 -10.20
CA VAL A 210 16.84 43.88 -8.91
C VAL A 210 16.28 45.13 -8.21
N PRO A 211 15.02 45.15 -7.72
CA PRO A 211 14.54 46.22 -6.85
C PRO A 211 14.98 45.94 -5.40
N ALA A 212 15.43 47.05 -4.75
CA ALA A 212 15.94 47.10 -3.39
C ALA A 212 14.91 46.63 -2.33
N GLU A 213 15.44 45.92 -1.37
CA GLU A 213 14.86 45.48 -0.12
C GLU A 213 14.33 46.63 0.72
N LYS A 214 13.04 46.63 1.09
CA LYS A 214 12.44 47.52 2.07
C LYS A 214 12.47 46.87 3.45
N GLU A 215 13.17 47.53 4.36
CA GLU A 215 13.25 47.20 5.78
C GLU A 215 11.88 47.03 6.45
N ALA A 216 11.75 45.97 7.27
CA ALA A 216 10.62 45.71 8.17
C ALA A 216 10.75 46.57 9.46
N PRO A 217 9.66 47.09 10.03
CA PRO A 217 9.71 47.85 11.27
C PRO A 217 9.85 46.95 12.49
N LYS A 218 10.72 47.37 13.43
CA LYS A 218 10.96 46.79 14.75
C LYS A 218 9.68 46.76 15.58
N ALA A 219 9.30 45.60 16.09
CA ALA A 219 8.29 45.46 17.11
C ALA A 219 8.82 45.90 18.48
N THR A 220 8.16 46.88 19.04
CA THR A 220 8.39 47.41 20.39
C THR A 220 7.77 46.48 21.43
N ALA A 221 8.57 46.06 22.41
CA ALA A 221 8.13 45.32 23.58
C ALA A 221 7.26 46.21 24.48
N ALA A 222 6.07 45.76 24.82
CA ALA A 222 5.29 46.28 25.95
C ALA A 222 5.17 45.21 27.02
N ARG A 223 5.60 45.61 28.22
CA ARG A 223 5.69 44.89 29.51
C ARG A 223 4.48 45.26 30.36
N ALA A 224 4.05 44.33 31.23
CA ALA A 224 3.21 44.49 32.43
C ALA A 224 1.67 44.55 32.18
N VAL A 225 0.82 43.91 32.96
CA VAL A 225 0.74 43.56 34.39
C VAL A 225 0.09 42.19 34.54
#